data_f43d153728920d1e10f8d9ebc46fc449
#
_entry.id   f43d153728920d1e10f8d9ebc46fc449
#
_cell.length_a   1.000
_cell.length_b   1.000
_cell.length_c   1.000
_cell.angle_alpha   90.00
_cell.angle_beta   90.00
_cell.angle_gamma   90.00
#
_symmetry.space_group_name_H-M   'P 1'
#
loop_
_entity.id
_entity.type
_entity.pdbx_description
1 polymer ?
#
loop_
_entity_poly.entity_id
_entity_poly.type
_entity_poly.pdbx_seq_one_letter_code
_entity_poly.pdbx_strand_id
1 'polypeptide(L)'
;EPGEDNAEFFIRGVTTFGTGKADPLILIDNIELTSSDLARLNTDDIASFSILKDATATALYGARGANGVILVTTKEGTEGKMKLSFRVESSFSAPSKEVEIADPLTFMKLHNEAVRTRNPDGALPYLESAIAAREKGLNPMAYPMVDWKDMLFKDFTTNYRGNMSLSGGGRVARYYVALSYSRDNGILKQVPSNLFDNNIKLDKYTVR
;
A
#
# COMPACT_ATOMS: atom_id res chain seq x y z
N GLU A 1 0.74 3.83 0.76
CA GLU A 1 2.19 4.04 0.95
C GLU A 1 2.89 2.70 1.09
N PRO A 2 4.20 2.58 0.74
CA PRO A 2 4.95 1.37 1.01
C PRO A 2 4.90 1.02 2.50
N GLY A 3 4.45 -0.21 2.83
CA GLY A 3 4.33 -0.69 4.22
C GLY A 3 2.97 -0.47 4.89
N GLU A 4 2.03 0.18 4.26
CA GLU A 4 0.64 0.31 4.75
C GLU A 4 -0.29 -0.77 4.15
N ASP A 5 0.15 -2.01 4.19
CA ASP A 5 -0.63 -3.15 3.68
C ASP A 5 -1.58 -3.74 4.75
N ASN A 6 -1.87 -3.01 5.82
CA ASN A 6 -2.79 -3.44 6.87
C ASN A 6 -4.24 -3.31 6.40
N ALA A 7 -4.75 -4.34 5.75
CA ALA A 7 -6.17 -4.43 5.42
C ALA A 7 -6.98 -4.82 6.66
N GLU A 8 -8.04 -4.08 6.95
CA GLU A 8 -9.05 -4.50 7.91
C GLU A 8 -9.98 -5.52 7.25
N PHE A 9 -10.15 -6.67 7.90
CA PHE A 9 -11.02 -7.74 7.39
C PHE A 9 -12.34 -7.73 8.12
N PHE A 10 -13.42 -7.55 7.38
CA PHE A 10 -14.78 -7.68 7.91
C PHE A 10 -15.47 -8.88 7.24
N ILE A 11 -15.94 -9.82 8.05
CA ILE A 11 -16.79 -10.91 7.60
C ILE A 11 -18.21 -10.54 7.99
N ARG A 12 -19.11 -10.24 7.04
CA ARG A 12 -20.50 -9.78 7.25
C ARG A 12 -20.72 -8.33 7.67
N GLY A 13 -19.70 -7.47 7.57
CA GLY A 13 -19.80 -6.06 7.97
C GLY A 13 -19.72 -5.86 9.48
N VAL A 14 -19.86 -4.62 9.92
CA VAL A 14 -19.84 -4.26 11.34
C VAL A 14 -21.19 -4.60 11.95
N THR A 15 -21.28 -5.72 12.65
CA THR A 15 -22.53 -6.23 13.27
C THR A 15 -22.72 -5.78 14.71
N THR A 16 -21.71 -5.15 15.32
CA THR A 16 -21.76 -4.73 16.73
C THR A 16 -22.01 -3.23 16.83
N PHE A 17 -23.13 -2.84 17.43
CA PHE A 17 -23.44 -1.48 17.84
C PHE A 17 -22.76 -1.08 19.17
N GLY A 18 -21.73 -1.78 19.60
CA GLY A 18 -21.05 -1.57 20.87
C GLY A 18 -19.54 -1.45 20.72
N THR A 19 -18.84 -1.20 21.84
CA THR A 19 -17.38 -1.11 21.93
C THR A 19 -16.64 -2.45 21.76
N GLY A 20 -17.34 -3.50 21.31
CA GLY A 20 -16.74 -4.82 21.04
C GLY A 20 -15.93 -4.83 19.76
N LYS A 21 -14.82 -5.57 19.75
CA LYS A 21 -14.01 -5.78 18.53
C LYS A 21 -14.85 -6.51 17.48
N ALA A 22 -14.97 -5.91 16.31
CA ALA A 22 -15.64 -6.50 15.14
C ALA A 22 -14.71 -7.43 14.33
N ASP A 23 -13.45 -7.59 14.77
CA ASP A 23 -12.43 -8.34 14.06
C ASP A 23 -12.75 -9.83 14.04
N PRO A 24 -12.56 -10.54 12.93
CA PRO A 24 -12.65 -11.99 12.88
C PRO A 24 -11.51 -12.63 13.67
N LEU A 25 -11.74 -13.84 14.15
CA LEU A 25 -10.69 -14.67 14.74
C LEU A 25 -9.76 -15.18 13.63
N ILE A 26 -8.48 -14.88 13.73
CA ILE A 26 -7.47 -15.30 12.75
C ILE A 26 -6.63 -16.42 13.35
N LEU A 27 -6.61 -17.57 12.66
CA LEU A 27 -5.82 -18.72 13.03
C LEU A 27 -4.84 -19.05 11.91
N ILE A 28 -3.55 -19.00 12.21
CA ILE A 28 -2.48 -19.45 11.33
C ILE A 28 -1.88 -20.71 11.92
N ASP A 29 -1.98 -21.82 11.20
CA ASP A 29 -1.59 -23.15 11.68
C ASP A 29 -2.17 -23.51 13.06
N ASN A 30 -3.46 -23.18 13.27
CA ASN A 30 -4.21 -23.34 14.51
C ASN A 30 -3.76 -22.44 15.69
N ILE A 31 -2.87 -21.49 15.46
CA ILE A 31 -2.45 -20.49 16.47
C ILE A 31 -3.20 -19.19 16.20
N GLU A 32 -3.81 -18.63 17.25
CA GLU A 32 -4.45 -17.31 17.14
C GLU A 32 -3.42 -16.21 17.02
N LEU A 33 -3.55 -15.44 15.95
CA LEU A 33 -2.66 -14.34 15.62
C LEU A 33 -3.48 -13.10 15.22
N THR A 34 -2.79 -11.99 15.05
CA THR A 34 -3.40 -10.70 14.69
C THR A 34 -3.51 -10.51 13.18
N SER A 35 -4.31 -9.53 12.74
CA SER A 35 -4.34 -9.11 11.34
C SER A 35 -2.97 -8.63 10.85
N SER A 36 -2.19 -8.00 11.72
CA SER A 36 -0.82 -7.58 11.41
C SER A 36 0.12 -8.77 11.16
N ASP A 37 -0.06 -9.88 11.89
CA ASP A 37 0.74 -11.09 11.68
C ASP A 37 0.37 -11.77 10.36
N LEU A 38 -0.94 -11.75 10.01
CA LEU A 38 -1.40 -12.23 8.71
C LEU A 38 -0.84 -11.39 7.55
N ALA A 39 -0.79 -10.07 7.69
CA ALA A 39 -0.21 -9.18 6.69
C ALA A 39 1.31 -9.37 6.49
N ARG A 40 2.00 -9.85 7.53
CA ARG A 40 3.43 -10.18 7.46
C ARG A 40 3.72 -11.51 6.79
N LEU A 41 2.73 -12.41 6.74
CA LEU A 41 2.90 -13.71 6.13
C LEU A 41 3.06 -13.56 4.62
N ASN A 42 4.06 -14.26 4.06
CA ASN A 42 4.23 -14.28 2.62
C ASN A 42 3.12 -15.13 1.98
N THR A 43 2.45 -14.60 0.96
CA THR A 43 1.40 -15.31 0.23
C THR A 43 1.89 -16.60 -0.41
N ASP A 44 3.17 -16.66 -0.81
CA ASP A 44 3.78 -17.86 -1.36
C ASP A 44 3.96 -19.01 -0.34
N ASP A 45 3.90 -18.70 0.96
CA ASP A 45 3.99 -19.69 2.04
C ASP A 45 2.62 -20.25 2.45
N ILE A 46 1.53 -19.72 1.93
CA ILE A 46 0.17 -20.17 2.22
C ILE A 46 -0.13 -21.43 1.38
N ALA A 47 -0.57 -22.48 2.06
CA ALA A 47 -1.05 -23.71 1.43
C ALA A 47 -2.56 -23.64 1.18
N SER A 48 -3.32 -23.16 2.18
CA SER A 48 -4.77 -23.00 2.08
C SER A 48 -5.28 -21.84 2.93
N PHE A 49 -6.38 -21.26 2.47
CA PHE A 49 -7.07 -20.18 3.14
C PHE A 49 -8.56 -20.50 3.18
N SER A 50 -9.16 -20.49 4.37
CA SER A 50 -10.56 -20.79 4.56
C SER A 50 -11.22 -19.76 5.46
N ILE A 51 -12.43 -19.35 5.11
CA ILE A 51 -13.22 -18.43 5.92
C ILE A 51 -14.44 -19.19 6.43
N LEU A 52 -14.50 -19.40 7.74
CA LEU A 52 -15.67 -19.98 8.39
C LEU A 52 -16.63 -18.86 8.77
N LYS A 53 -17.86 -18.98 8.28
CA LYS A 53 -18.96 -18.06 8.54
C LYS A 53 -20.06 -18.82 9.28
N ASP A 54 -20.90 -18.11 9.99
CA ASP A 54 -22.11 -18.65 10.58
C ASP A 54 -21.90 -19.63 11.76
N ALA A 55 -22.90 -20.52 11.89
CA ALA A 55 -22.97 -21.51 12.95
C ALA A 55 -21.74 -22.43 13.03
N THR A 56 -21.06 -22.67 11.93
CA THR A 56 -19.85 -23.51 11.89
C THR A 56 -18.72 -22.87 12.68
N ALA A 57 -18.50 -21.57 12.53
CA ALA A 57 -17.48 -20.83 13.27
C ALA A 57 -17.78 -20.82 14.77
N THR A 58 -19.02 -20.53 15.15
CA THR A 58 -19.44 -20.51 16.57
C THR A 58 -19.49 -21.90 17.21
N ALA A 59 -19.80 -22.95 16.43
CA ALA A 59 -19.78 -24.32 16.93
C ALA A 59 -18.37 -24.80 17.28
N LEU A 60 -17.36 -24.39 16.50
CA LEU A 60 -15.98 -24.80 16.71
C LEU A 60 -15.21 -23.89 17.68
N TYR A 61 -15.49 -22.59 17.68
CA TYR A 61 -14.71 -21.58 18.40
C TYR A 61 -15.53 -20.78 19.42
N GLY A 62 -16.80 -21.17 19.63
CA GLY A 62 -17.70 -20.52 20.60
C GLY A 62 -17.93 -19.04 20.26
N ALA A 63 -18.10 -18.22 21.30
CA ALA A 63 -18.34 -16.79 21.16
C ALA A 63 -17.23 -16.03 20.40
N ARG A 64 -16.01 -16.55 20.40
CA ARG A 64 -14.86 -15.95 19.68
C ARG A 64 -15.00 -16.05 18.16
N GLY A 65 -15.75 -17.04 17.67
CA GLY A 65 -16.05 -17.21 16.26
C GLY A 65 -17.28 -16.42 15.77
N ALA A 66 -17.92 -15.62 16.64
CA ALA A 66 -19.16 -14.92 16.29
C ALA A 66 -18.99 -13.94 15.11
N ASN A 67 -17.83 -13.32 14.98
CA ASN A 67 -17.50 -12.41 13.86
C ASN A 67 -16.88 -13.14 12.64
N GLY A 68 -16.90 -14.49 12.66
CA GLY A 68 -16.25 -15.32 11.66
C GLY A 68 -14.83 -15.72 12.05
N VAL A 69 -14.30 -16.74 11.36
CA VAL A 69 -12.96 -17.27 11.60
C VAL A 69 -12.22 -17.37 10.28
N ILE A 70 -11.01 -16.85 10.25
CA ILE A 70 -10.07 -16.98 9.13
C ILE A 70 -9.07 -18.07 9.51
N LEU A 71 -9.07 -19.15 8.74
CA LEU A 71 -8.10 -20.24 8.88
C LEU A 71 -7.07 -20.15 7.77
N VAL A 72 -5.83 -20.01 8.14
CA VAL A 72 -4.69 -20.02 7.22
C VAL A 72 -3.84 -21.22 7.57
N THR A 73 -3.61 -22.08 6.60
CA THR A 73 -2.65 -23.19 6.71
C THR A 73 -1.46 -22.87 5.86
N THR A 74 -0.29 -22.97 6.44
CA THR A 74 0.94 -22.69 5.73
C THR A 74 1.50 -23.96 5.10
N LYS A 75 2.39 -23.79 4.12
CA LYS A 75 3.04 -24.91 3.43
C LYS A 75 3.95 -25.67 4.38
N GLU A 76 3.89 -26.99 4.31
CA GLU A 76 4.72 -27.91 5.08
C GLU A 76 5.63 -28.74 4.17
N GLY A 77 6.64 -29.34 4.76
CA GLY A 77 7.48 -30.33 4.08
C GLY A 77 6.70 -31.58 3.67
N THR A 78 6.91 -32.05 2.47
CA THR A 78 6.29 -33.27 1.95
C THR A 78 7.31 -34.41 1.85
N GLU A 79 6.84 -35.64 2.08
CA GLU A 79 7.69 -36.82 1.85
C GLU A 79 8.08 -36.92 0.37
N GLY A 80 9.35 -37.12 0.10
CA GLY A 80 9.86 -37.29 -1.25
C GLY A 80 11.19 -36.60 -1.49
N LYS A 81 11.58 -36.56 -2.76
CA LYS A 81 12.81 -35.87 -3.18
C LYS A 81 12.70 -34.36 -2.89
N MET A 82 13.86 -33.77 -2.60
CA MET A 82 14.00 -32.31 -2.42
C MET A 82 13.44 -31.56 -3.63
N LYS A 83 12.55 -30.60 -3.36
CA LYS A 83 11.99 -29.68 -4.36
C LYS A 83 12.47 -28.28 -4.04
N LEU A 84 13.11 -27.65 -5.00
CA LEU A 84 13.49 -26.24 -4.95
C LEU A 84 12.53 -25.46 -5.83
N SER A 85 11.94 -24.41 -5.30
CA SER A 85 11.11 -23.47 -6.06
C SER A 85 11.72 -22.07 -5.94
N PHE A 86 11.73 -21.38 -7.07
CA PHE A 86 12.22 -20.00 -7.14
C PHE A 86 11.24 -19.16 -7.95
N ARG A 87 10.88 -17.98 -7.41
CA ARG A 87 9.95 -17.05 -8.04
C ARG A 87 10.50 -15.64 -7.93
N VAL A 88 10.50 -14.91 -9.02
CA VAL A 88 10.84 -13.47 -9.06
C VAL A 88 9.70 -12.75 -9.75
N GLU A 89 9.30 -11.65 -9.15
CA GLU A 89 8.27 -10.78 -9.67
C GLU A 89 8.80 -9.34 -9.69
N SER A 90 8.43 -8.62 -10.74
CA SER A 90 8.57 -7.17 -10.83
C SER A 90 7.22 -6.59 -11.15
N SER A 91 6.78 -5.60 -10.38
CA SER A 91 5.52 -4.93 -10.59
C SER A 91 5.73 -3.44 -10.77
N PHE A 92 4.90 -2.84 -11.62
CA PHE A 92 4.83 -1.40 -11.83
C PHE A 92 3.54 -0.90 -11.21
N SER A 93 3.66 0.07 -10.32
CA SER A 93 2.51 0.68 -9.66
C SER A 93 2.41 2.14 -10.09
N ALA A 94 1.24 2.54 -10.57
CA ALA A 94 0.91 3.90 -10.94
C ALA A 94 -0.40 4.32 -10.26
N PRO A 95 -0.62 5.62 -9.99
CA PRO A 95 -1.91 6.09 -9.50
C PRO A 95 -3.02 5.75 -10.50
N SER A 96 -4.08 5.09 -10.04
CA SER A 96 -5.23 4.72 -10.89
C SER A 96 -6.11 5.91 -11.24
N LYS A 97 -6.06 6.96 -10.43
CA LYS A 97 -6.78 8.21 -10.63
C LYS A 97 -5.89 9.36 -10.19
N GLU A 98 -5.73 10.31 -11.06
CA GLU A 98 -5.04 11.55 -10.75
C GLU A 98 -6.04 12.66 -10.52
N VAL A 99 -5.75 13.51 -9.52
CA VAL A 99 -6.51 14.74 -9.33
C VAL A 99 -5.97 15.77 -10.31
N GLU A 100 -6.83 16.23 -11.19
CA GLU A 100 -6.52 17.34 -12.08
C GLU A 100 -6.48 18.63 -11.26
N ILE A 101 -5.33 19.28 -11.29
CA ILE A 101 -5.11 20.58 -10.64
C ILE A 101 -5.01 21.62 -11.74
N ALA A 102 -5.68 22.76 -11.54
CA ALA A 102 -5.59 23.87 -12.48
C ALA A 102 -4.11 24.31 -12.62
N ASP A 103 -3.71 24.61 -13.84
CA ASP A 103 -2.39 25.18 -14.08
C ASP A 103 -2.24 26.53 -13.34
N PRO A 104 -1.02 26.97 -13.03
CA PRO A 104 -0.80 28.17 -12.24
C PRO A 104 -1.43 29.44 -12.81
N LEU A 105 -1.47 29.61 -14.15
CA LEU A 105 -2.10 30.75 -14.78
C LEU A 105 -3.62 30.74 -14.61
N THR A 106 -4.24 29.61 -14.88
CA THR A 106 -5.68 29.42 -14.70
C THR A 106 -6.06 29.64 -13.24
N PHE A 107 -5.27 29.11 -12.29
CA PHE A 107 -5.51 29.34 -10.87
C PHE A 107 -5.46 30.83 -10.49
N MET A 108 -4.42 31.55 -10.94
CA MET A 108 -4.29 32.99 -10.66
C MET A 108 -5.45 33.81 -11.21
N LYS A 109 -5.88 33.53 -12.45
CA LYS A 109 -7.01 34.19 -13.11
C LYS A 109 -8.32 33.94 -12.36
N LEU A 110 -8.62 32.67 -12.07
CA LEU A 110 -9.83 32.28 -11.36
C LEU A 110 -9.87 32.83 -9.93
N HIS A 111 -8.71 32.85 -9.26
CA HIS A 111 -8.64 33.42 -7.91
C HIS A 111 -8.89 34.94 -7.93
N ASN A 112 -8.29 35.67 -8.86
CA ASN A 112 -8.55 37.09 -9.04
C ASN A 112 -10.04 37.37 -9.38
N GLU A 113 -10.63 36.54 -10.25
CA GLU A 113 -12.05 36.63 -10.59
C GLU A 113 -12.96 36.38 -9.37
N ALA A 114 -12.65 35.36 -8.57
CA ALA A 114 -13.39 35.06 -7.35
C ALA A 114 -13.32 36.21 -6.33
N VAL A 115 -12.17 36.86 -6.16
CA VAL A 115 -12.03 38.04 -5.28
C VAL A 115 -12.80 39.21 -5.85
N ARG A 116 -12.65 39.53 -7.13
CA ARG A 116 -13.36 40.64 -7.78
C ARG A 116 -14.89 40.49 -7.72
N THR A 117 -15.40 39.27 -7.82
CA THR A 117 -16.82 38.99 -7.73
C THR A 117 -17.38 39.19 -6.32
N ARG A 118 -16.59 38.84 -5.29
CA ARG A 118 -17.02 38.96 -3.89
C ARG A 118 -16.76 40.33 -3.28
N ASN A 119 -15.68 40.96 -3.68
CA ASN A 119 -15.25 42.29 -3.20
C ASN A 119 -14.65 43.07 -4.38
N PRO A 120 -15.48 43.82 -5.14
CA PRO A 120 -15.04 44.53 -6.36
C PRO A 120 -13.95 45.56 -6.11
N ASP A 121 -13.94 46.18 -4.92
CA ASP A 121 -12.97 47.22 -4.52
C ASP A 121 -11.76 46.64 -3.76
N GLY A 122 -11.71 45.32 -3.61
CA GLY A 122 -10.62 44.63 -2.92
C GLY A 122 -9.35 44.56 -3.75
N ALA A 123 -8.20 44.55 -3.06
CA ALA A 123 -6.92 44.30 -3.73
C ALA A 123 -6.87 42.89 -4.33
N LEU A 124 -6.42 42.79 -5.57
CA LEU A 124 -6.28 41.51 -6.23
C LEU A 124 -5.08 40.74 -5.67
N PRO A 125 -5.23 39.44 -5.37
CA PRO A 125 -4.15 38.59 -4.88
C PRO A 125 -2.97 38.52 -5.85
N TYR A 126 -3.26 38.54 -7.15
CA TYR A 126 -2.25 38.47 -8.21
C TYR A 126 -2.34 39.70 -9.10
N LEU A 127 -1.22 40.41 -9.27
CA LEU A 127 -1.14 41.56 -10.16
C LEU A 127 -1.31 41.12 -11.62
N GLU A 128 -2.09 41.86 -12.38
CA GLU A 128 -2.30 41.63 -13.79
C GLU A 128 -0.97 41.62 -14.59
N SER A 129 -0.03 42.50 -14.20
CA SER A 129 1.31 42.54 -14.79
C SER A 129 2.11 41.26 -14.54
N ALA A 130 1.94 40.64 -13.36
CA ALA A 130 2.62 39.39 -13.02
C ALA A 130 2.01 38.19 -13.77
N ILE A 131 0.69 38.20 -14.00
CA ILE A 131 0.01 37.20 -14.82
C ILE A 131 0.49 37.34 -16.28
N ALA A 132 0.47 38.55 -16.84
CA ALA A 132 0.93 38.84 -18.20
C ALA A 132 2.42 38.47 -18.42
N ALA A 133 3.26 38.67 -17.40
CA ALA A 133 4.66 38.27 -17.45
C ALA A 133 4.83 36.75 -17.57
N ARG A 134 4.02 35.97 -16.84
CA ARG A 134 4.01 34.51 -16.91
C ARG A 134 3.46 33.99 -18.23
N GLU A 135 2.39 34.60 -18.76
CA GLU A 135 1.84 34.26 -20.07
C GLU A 135 2.87 34.44 -21.20
N LYS A 136 3.69 35.49 -21.09
CA LYS A 136 4.76 35.77 -22.05
C LYS A 136 6.03 34.94 -21.82
N GLY A 137 6.06 34.11 -20.78
CA GLY A 137 7.22 33.30 -20.44
C GLY A 137 8.46 34.12 -20.05
N LEU A 138 8.25 35.28 -19.44
CA LEU A 138 9.37 36.15 -19.00
C LEU A 138 10.07 35.50 -17.83
N ASN A 139 11.38 35.70 -17.74
CA ASN A 139 12.31 35.22 -16.71
C ASN A 139 11.72 34.20 -15.71
N PRO A 140 11.94 32.88 -15.89
CA PRO A 140 11.34 31.84 -15.04
C PRO A 140 11.75 31.93 -13.56
N MET A 141 12.87 32.59 -13.25
CA MET A 141 13.33 32.79 -11.87
C MET A 141 12.48 33.85 -11.13
N ALA A 142 12.03 34.88 -11.86
CA ALA A 142 11.20 35.95 -11.30
C ALA A 142 9.70 35.58 -11.34
N TYR A 143 9.29 34.84 -12.36
CA TYR A 143 7.89 34.46 -12.59
C TYR A 143 7.77 32.95 -12.75
N PRO A 144 8.01 32.15 -11.70
CA PRO A 144 7.99 30.72 -11.80
C PRO A 144 6.59 30.19 -12.12
N MET A 145 6.58 29.17 -13.00
CA MET A 145 5.41 28.35 -13.36
C MET A 145 5.76 26.92 -13.05
N VAL A 146 5.51 26.51 -11.82
CA VAL A 146 5.91 25.18 -11.33
C VAL A 146 4.68 24.27 -11.25
N ASP A 147 4.74 23.17 -11.98
CA ASP A 147 3.86 22.03 -11.71
C ASP A 147 4.45 21.21 -10.55
N TRP A 148 3.90 21.44 -9.37
CA TRP A 148 4.36 20.78 -8.15
C TRP A 148 4.13 19.28 -8.18
N LYS A 149 3.11 18.82 -8.88
CA LYS A 149 2.80 17.40 -9.00
C LYS A 149 3.87 16.71 -9.83
N ASP A 150 4.14 17.22 -11.02
CA ASP A 150 5.20 16.68 -11.88
C ASP A 150 6.58 16.80 -11.22
N MET A 151 6.83 17.88 -10.49
CA MET A 151 8.09 18.08 -9.77
C MET A 151 8.29 17.07 -8.63
N LEU A 152 7.25 16.70 -7.89
CA LEU A 152 7.36 15.91 -6.66
C LEU A 152 7.10 14.42 -6.87
N PHE A 153 6.27 14.03 -7.83
CA PHE A 153 5.83 12.66 -7.99
C PHE A 153 6.36 12.03 -9.27
N LYS A 154 6.62 10.74 -9.21
CA LYS A 154 6.90 9.89 -10.37
C LYS A 154 5.59 9.41 -10.97
N ASP A 155 5.57 9.16 -12.27
CA ASP A 155 4.41 8.58 -12.95
C ASP A 155 4.15 7.15 -12.52
N PHE A 156 5.21 6.41 -12.18
CA PHE A 156 5.13 5.03 -11.69
C PHE A 156 6.29 4.69 -10.76
N THR A 157 6.08 3.66 -9.98
CA THR A 157 7.11 3.03 -9.13
C THR A 157 7.32 1.59 -9.55
N THR A 158 8.50 1.06 -9.27
CA THR A 158 8.84 -0.34 -9.56
C THR A 158 9.08 -1.06 -8.24
N ASN A 159 8.36 -2.15 -8.02
CA ASN A 159 8.50 -3.00 -6.84
C ASN A 159 9.05 -4.36 -7.27
N TYR A 160 9.83 -4.98 -6.41
CA TYR A 160 10.47 -6.26 -6.67
C TYR A 160 10.14 -7.25 -5.56
N ARG A 161 9.87 -8.49 -5.93
CA ARG A 161 9.67 -9.60 -5.00
C ARG A 161 10.45 -10.80 -5.47
N GLY A 162 11.17 -11.42 -4.55
CA GLY A 162 11.86 -12.68 -4.77
C GLY A 162 11.46 -13.67 -3.68
N ASN A 163 11.13 -14.90 -4.07
CA ASN A 163 10.83 -15.98 -3.16
C ASN A 163 11.60 -17.22 -3.57
N MET A 164 12.22 -17.88 -2.60
CA MET A 164 12.91 -19.14 -2.77
C MET A 164 12.43 -20.10 -1.69
N SER A 165 11.95 -21.28 -2.06
CA SER A 165 11.55 -22.29 -1.09
C SER A 165 12.14 -23.65 -1.40
N LEU A 166 12.48 -24.36 -0.32
CA LEU A 166 13.04 -25.68 -0.32
C LEU A 166 12.16 -26.59 0.53
N SER A 167 11.64 -27.64 -0.05
CA SER A 167 10.81 -28.62 0.66
C SER A 167 11.24 -30.04 0.35
N GLY A 168 11.07 -30.93 1.31
CA GLY A 168 11.39 -32.34 1.14
C GLY A 168 11.32 -33.09 2.46
N GLY A 169 11.73 -34.33 2.47
CA GLY A 169 11.85 -35.14 3.65
C GLY A 169 11.60 -36.59 3.44
N GLY A 170 11.78 -37.35 4.49
CA GLY A 170 11.52 -38.78 4.57
C GLY A 170 10.34 -39.12 5.48
N ARG A 171 10.22 -40.39 5.83
CA ARG A 171 9.17 -40.88 6.74
C ARG A 171 9.29 -40.38 8.16
N VAL A 172 10.51 -39.99 8.61
CA VAL A 172 10.80 -39.60 9.98
C VAL A 172 10.80 -38.08 10.15
N ALA A 173 11.32 -37.35 9.15
CA ALA A 173 11.42 -35.89 9.23
C ALA A 173 11.09 -35.28 7.85
N ARG A 174 10.35 -34.18 7.88
CA ARG A 174 10.02 -33.37 6.72
C ARG A 174 10.42 -31.94 7.00
N TYR A 175 10.82 -31.22 5.98
CA TYR A 175 11.26 -29.83 6.13
C TYR A 175 10.67 -28.95 5.03
N TYR A 176 10.39 -27.73 5.40
CA TYR A 176 10.06 -26.62 4.52
C TYR A 176 10.87 -25.40 4.96
N VAL A 177 11.65 -24.85 4.08
CA VAL A 177 12.43 -23.62 4.32
C VAL A 177 12.09 -22.64 3.22
N ALA A 178 11.75 -21.42 3.58
CA ALA A 178 11.48 -20.36 2.64
C ALA A 178 12.28 -19.09 2.97
N LEU A 179 12.77 -18.45 1.93
CA LEU A 179 13.42 -17.15 1.97
C LEU A 179 12.68 -16.23 1.04
N SER A 180 12.25 -15.07 1.52
CA SER A 180 11.66 -14.05 0.68
C SER A 180 12.29 -12.70 0.90
N TYR A 181 12.35 -11.94 -0.18
CA TYR A 181 12.78 -10.56 -0.22
C TYR A 181 11.78 -9.75 -1.02
N SER A 182 11.36 -8.62 -0.47
CA SER A 182 10.58 -7.65 -1.24
C SER A 182 11.13 -6.25 -1.04
N ARG A 183 11.08 -5.47 -2.11
CA ARG A 183 11.41 -4.04 -2.10
C ARG A 183 10.25 -3.27 -2.71
N ASP A 184 9.69 -2.37 -1.91
CA ASP A 184 8.66 -1.43 -2.35
C ASP A 184 9.25 -0.01 -2.37
N ASN A 185 9.13 0.65 -3.51
CA ASN A 185 9.65 1.99 -3.70
C ASN A 185 8.53 3.01 -3.66
N GLY A 186 8.77 4.14 -2.98
CA GLY A 186 7.84 5.26 -2.93
C GLY A 186 7.76 6.04 -4.24
N ILE A 187 6.69 6.81 -4.36
CA ILE A 187 6.35 7.57 -5.58
C ILE A 187 7.04 8.93 -5.66
N LEU A 188 7.71 9.39 -4.60
CA LEU A 188 8.36 10.70 -4.61
C LEU A 188 9.59 10.72 -5.53
N LYS A 189 9.73 11.79 -6.30
CA LYS A 189 10.95 12.07 -7.06
C LYS A 189 12.05 12.53 -6.09
N GLN A 190 13.25 12.00 -6.27
CA GLN A 190 14.42 12.50 -5.54
C GLN A 190 14.99 13.72 -6.27
N VAL A 191 15.21 14.79 -5.54
CA VAL A 191 15.90 15.96 -6.06
C VAL A 191 17.39 15.77 -5.78
N PRO A 192 18.27 15.76 -6.81
CA PRO A 192 19.70 15.51 -6.64
C PRO A 192 20.43 16.49 -5.71
N SER A 193 19.84 17.67 -5.48
CA SER A 193 20.39 18.70 -4.58
C SER A 193 20.12 18.45 -3.11
N ASN A 194 19.27 17.48 -2.76
CA ASN A 194 18.99 17.16 -1.35
C ASN A 194 20.11 16.29 -0.79
N LEU A 195 20.59 16.66 0.39
CA LEU A 195 21.61 15.91 1.13
C LEU A 195 21.09 14.58 1.71
N PHE A 196 19.77 14.35 1.66
CA PHE A 196 19.12 13.15 2.19
C PHE A 196 18.05 12.65 1.23
N ASP A 197 17.86 11.35 1.22
CA ASP A 197 16.81 10.67 0.47
C ASP A 197 15.48 10.79 1.25
N ASN A 198 14.54 11.52 0.70
CA ASN A 198 13.21 11.70 1.28
C ASN A 198 12.17 10.75 0.68
N ASN A 199 12.58 9.84 -0.19
CA ASN A 199 11.69 8.82 -0.74
C ASN A 199 11.62 7.61 0.18
N ILE A 200 10.42 7.09 0.39
CA ILE A 200 10.20 5.89 1.19
C ILE A 200 10.69 4.68 0.40
N LYS A 201 11.53 3.86 1.02
CA LYS A 201 11.96 2.55 0.51
C LYS A 201 11.76 1.54 1.60
N LEU A 202 11.00 0.51 1.33
CA LEU A 202 10.78 -0.58 2.26
C LEU A 202 11.44 -1.85 1.73
N ASP A 203 12.41 -2.35 2.48
CA ASP A 203 13.03 -3.64 2.24
C ASP A 203 12.56 -4.64 3.30
N LYS A 204 11.89 -5.71 2.89
CA LYS A 204 11.39 -6.75 3.79
C LYS A 204 12.08 -8.08 3.48
N TYR A 205 12.66 -8.66 4.51
CA TYR A 205 13.27 -10.00 4.46
C TYR A 205 12.48 -10.93 5.36
N THR A 206 12.10 -12.08 4.86
CA THR A 206 11.40 -13.08 5.63
C THR A 206 12.11 -14.42 5.50
N VAL A 207 12.33 -15.08 6.62
CA VAL A 207 12.90 -16.43 6.71
C VAL A 207 11.91 -17.29 7.49
N ARG A 208 11.62 -18.45 6.97
CA ARG A 208 10.75 -19.43 7.58
C ARG A 208 11.36 -20.83 7.56
#